data_49e6e21e0364afecfd2b2b25e559d799
#
_entry.id   49e6e21e0364afecfd2b2b25e559d799
#
_cell.length_a   1.000
_cell.length_b   1.000
_cell.length_c   1.000
_cell.angle_alpha   90.00
_cell.angle_beta   90.00
_cell.angle_gamma   90.00
#
_symmetry.space_group_name_H-M   'P 1'
#
loop_
_entity.id
_entity.type
_entity.pdbx_description
1 polymer ?
#
loop_
_entity_poly.entity_id
_entity_poly.type
_entity_poly.pdbx_seq_one_letter_code
_entity_poly.pdbx_strand_id
1 'polypeptide(L)'
;MNKLNVEVLKDSHRFMNNGLLTKEKVEKAIEEAIKKIDHNMSRLGERFPSPNTINHSYQTIENVEWTTGFWTGMLWLAYEYTQDEKYKQLADKHVDSFLERIEKNIAVDHHDMGFLFSPSCVASYKLTGNKKGRKAGILAADKLMTRYQEKGKFIQAWGELGTKDNYRLIVDCLLNIPLLYWASEETGDPKYSEVADKHYQTTIANAIREDASSFHTFYFDPETGKPVGGRTRQGYADDSSWARGQSWLIYGIALNYNFRPKEDDFVSYEAVTNYFLNRLPKDLICYWDLIFDDQSQQSRDSSTAAIAVCGMNLMNKYLPESFDKKQVYTYAQHSILESLIDSYTEQLSQGTVALINHGVYSWHSGKGVDEGNIWGDYYYLEALIRFYKDWKMYF
;
A
#
# COMPACT_ATOMS: atom_id res chain seq x y z
N MET A 1 16.68 4.53 19.49
CA MET A 1 15.29 4.08 19.25
C MET A 1 14.68 3.73 20.59
N ASN A 2 13.40 4.09 20.83
CA ASN A 2 12.68 3.57 21.98
C ASN A 2 12.66 2.04 21.88
N LYS A 3 12.73 1.35 23.03
CA LYS A 3 12.70 -0.11 23.07
C LYS A 3 11.31 -0.57 22.65
N LEU A 4 11.17 -1.09 21.41
CA LEU A 4 9.92 -1.67 20.93
C LEU A 4 9.59 -2.93 21.73
N ASN A 5 8.34 -3.05 22.14
CA ASN A 5 7.82 -4.26 22.74
C ASN A 5 7.37 -5.21 21.62
N VAL A 6 8.14 -6.27 21.40
CA VAL A 6 7.79 -7.32 20.45
C VAL A 6 6.84 -8.30 21.14
N GLU A 7 5.55 -8.25 20.80
CA GLU A 7 4.57 -9.20 21.33
C GLU A 7 4.90 -10.63 20.89
N VAL A 8 4.70 -11.60 21.79
CA VAL A 8 4.69 -13.01 21.40
C VAL A 8 3.45 -13.28 20.56
N LEU A 9 3.59 -14.05 19.48
CA LEU A 9 2.45 -14.48 18.67
C LEU A 9 1.52 -15.36 19.47
N LYS A 10 0.25 -14.93 19.57
CA LYS A 10 -0.84 -15.70 20.19
C LYS A 10 -1.44 -16.62 19.15
N ASP A 11 -1.76 -17.84 19.54
CA ASP A 11 -2.50 -18.82 18.69
C ASP A 11 -1.96 -18.90 17.23
N SER A 12 -0.63 -19.05 17.09
CA SER A 12 0.02 -19.15 15.77
C SER A 12 -0.46 -20.39 14.97
N HIS A 13 -0.97 -21.40 15.65
CA HIS A 13 -1.50 -22.64 15.03
C HIS A 13 -2.68 -22.36 14.09
N ARG A 14 -3.48 -21.33 14.34
CA ARG A 14 -4.62 -20.97 13.48
C ARG A 14 -4.23 -20.66 12.05
N PHE A 15 -3.01 -20.17 11.83
CA PHE A 15 -2.50 -19.90 10.47
C PHE A 15 -2.04 -21.17 9.77
N MET A 16 -1.68 -22.22 10.51
CA MET A 16 -1.07 -23.42 9.96
C MET A 16 -2.09 -24.51 9.61
N ASN A 17 -3.35 -24.37 10.06
CA ASN A 17 -4.37 -25.42 9.95
C ASN A 17 -4.85 -25.67 8.50
N ASN A 18 -4.81 -24.66 7.63
CA ASN A 18 -5.36 -24.75 6.26
C ASN A 18 -4.30 -25.14 5.21
N GLY A 19 -3.01 -25.25 5.60
CA GLY A 19 -1.92 -25.51 4.67
C GLY A 19 -1.54 -24.27 3.84
N LEU A 20 -0.87 -24.51 2.73
CA LEU A 20 -0.46 -23.46 1.80
C LEU A 20 -1.45 -23.36 0.64
N LEU A 21 -1.73 -22.15 0.18
CA LEU A 21 -2.50 -21.90 -1.04
C LEU A 21 -1.90 -22.66 -2.22
N THR A 22 -2.75 -23.35 -2.97
CA THR A 22 -2.32 -24.02 -4.20
C THR A 22 -2.21 -23.01 -5.34
N LYS A 23 -1.28 -23.27 -6.25
CA LYS A 23 -1.11 -22.44 -7.46
C LYS A 23 -2.40 -22.38 -8.28
N GLU A 24 -3.15 -23.47 -8.38
CA GLU A 24 -4.43 -23.53 -9.09
C GLU A 24 -5.48 -22.60 -8.49
N LYS A 25 -5.58 -22.50 -7.15
CA LYS A 25 -6.53 -21.60 -6.48
C LYS A 25 -6.15 -20.14 -6.75
N VAL A 26 -4.86 -19.80 -6.70
CA VAL A 26 -4.35 -18.47 -7.03
C VAL A 26 -4.63 -18.12 -8.49
N GLU A 27 -4.39 -19.03 -9.43
CA GLU A 27 -4.63 -18.85 -10.86
C GLU A 27 -6.10 -18.55 -11.16
N LYS A 28 -7.01 -19.32 -10.59
CA LYS A 28 -8.48 -19.08 -10.69
C LYS A 28 -8.86 -17.69 -10.14
N ALA A 29 -8.26 -17.27 -9.02
CA ALA A 29 -8.53 -15.95 -8.45
C ALA A 29 -8.01 -14.82 -9.36
N ILE A 30 -6.86 -14.99 -10.04
CA ILE A 30 -6.37 -14.04 -11.04
C ILE A 30 -7.31 -13.97 -12.24
N GLU A 31 -7.79 -15.11 -12.75
CA GLU A 31 -8.72 -15.16 -13.88
C GLU A 31 -10.03 -14.40 -13.58
N GLU A 32 -10.58 -14.55 -12.37
CA GLU A 32 -11.76 -13.79 -11.94
C GLU A 32 -11.45 -12.28 -11.81
N ALA A 33 -10.28 -11.92 -11.30
CA ALA A 33 -9.83 -10.53 -11.25
C ALA A 33 -9.71 -9.93 -12.66
N ILE A 34 -9.16 -10.65 -13.62
CA ILE A 34 -9.05 -10.24 -15.03
C ILE A 34 -10.42 -9.96 -15.65
N LYS A 35 -11.43 -10.81 -15.41
CA LYS A 35 -12.79 -10.57 -15.90
C LYS A 35 -13.38 -9.25 -15.39
N LYS A 36 -13.12 -8.92 -14.11
CA LYS A 36 -13.56 -7.63 -13.53
C LYS A 36 -12.78 -6.45 -14.09
N ILE A 37 -11.48 -6.61 -14.34
CA ILE A 37 -10.67 -5.58 -15.02
C ILE A 37 -11.21 -5.32 -16.42
N ASP A 38 -11.52 -6.35 -17.21
CA ASP A 38 -12.12 -6.22 -18.54
C ASP A 38 -13.46 -5.49 -18.51
N HIS A 39 -14.30 -5.84 -17.54
CA HIS A 39 -15.59 -5.15 -17.34
C HIS A 39 -15.37 -3.67 -17.02
N ASN A 40 -14.46 -3.36 -16.11
CA ASN A 40 -14.16 -1.97 -15.74
C ASN A 40 -13.54 -1.19 -16.91
N MET A 41 -12.65 -1.80 -17.70
CA MET A 41 -12.09 -1.19 -18.91
C MET A 41 -13.21 -0.77 -19.88
N SER A 42 -14.21 -1.62 -20.10
CA SER A 42 -15.33 -1.32 -21.01
C SER A 42 -16.21 -0.15 -20.51
N ARG A 43 -16.34 0.02 -19.19
CA ARG A 43 -17.14 1.08 -18.57
C ARG A 43 -16.41 2.41 -18.46
N LEU A 44 -15.13 2.36 -18.06
CA LEU A 44 -14.32 3.55 -17.78
C LEU A 44 -13.72 4.16 -19.05
N GLY A 45 -13.49 3.33 -20.07
CA GLY A 45 -12.75 3.77 -21.27
C GLY A 45 -11.32 4.19 -20.89
N GLU A 46 -10.92 5.37 -21.31
CA GLU A 46 -9.60 5.95 -21.01
C GLU A 46 -9.54 6.72 -19.68
N ARG A 47 -10.65 6.78 -18.95
CA ARG A 47 -10.77 7.47 -17.66
C ARG A 47 -10.46 6.55 -16.50
N PHE A 48 -10.55 7.06 -15.28
CA PHE A 48 -10.12 6.38 -14.07
C PHE A 48 -11.32 6.06 -13.15
N PRO A 49 -11.22 5.01 -12.33
CA PRO A 49 -12.19 4.74 -11.28
C PRO A 49 -12.03 5.72 -10.12
N SER A 50 -13.14 6.01 -9.45
CA SER A 50 -13.14 6.70 -8.15
C SER A 50 -12.35 5.89 -7.12
N PRO A 51 -11.90 6.52 -6.01
CA PRO A 51 -11.13 5.83 -4.97
C PRO A 51 -11.83 4.63 -4.34
N ASN A 52 -13.15 4.69 -4.23
CA ASN A 52 -13.99 3.61 -3.72
C ASN A 52 -15.24 3.45 -4.56
N THR A 53 -15.88 2.29 -4.48
CA THR A 53 -17.19 2.05 -5.06
C THR A 53 -18.28 2.82 -4.30
N ILE A 54 -19.40 3.03 -4.98
CA ILE A 54 -20.67 3.48 -4.42
C ILE A 54 -21.73 2.51 -4.93
N ASN A 55 -22.41 1.83 -4.02
CA ASN A 55 -23.31 0.74 -4.38
C ASN A 55 -22.62 -0.29 -5.28
N HIS A 56 -21.44 -0.75 -4.86
CA HIS A 56 -20.61 -1.76 -5.54
C HIS A 56 -20.10 -1.38 -6.94
N SER A 57 -20.20 -0.11 -7.36
CA SER A 57 -19.73 0.37 -8.66
C SER A 57 -18.80 1.57 -8.56
N TYR A 58 -17.66 1.52 -9.25
CA TYR A 58 -16.76 2.67 -9.37
C TYR A 58 -17.39 3.77 -10.21
N GLN A 59 -17.33 5.02 -9.72
CA GLN A 59 -17.63 6.19 -10.53
C GLN A 59 -16.46 6.49 -11.46
N THR A 60 -16.75 7.07 -12.62
CA THR A 60 -15.71 7.46 -13.58
C THR A 60 -15.22 8.86 -13.29
N ILE A 61 -13.91 9.04 -13.15
CA ILE A 61 -13.26 10.33 -12.84
C ILE A 61 -12.11 10.63 -13.79
N GLU A 62 -11.63 11.88 -13.76
CA GLU A 62 -10.38 12.29 -14.40
C GLU A 62 -9.17 11.89 -13.54
N ASN A 63 -7.94 12.02 -14.09
CA ASN A 63 -6.69 11.71 -13.39
C ASN A 63 -6.31 12.79 -12.36
N VAL A 64 -7.09 12.90 -11.27
CA VAL A 64 -6.90 13.95 -10.24
C VAL A 64 -6.84 13.42 -8.82
N GLU A 65 -7.29 12.19 -8.56
CA GLU A 65 -7.24 11.57 -7.24
C GLU A 65 -5.87 10.92 -6.98
N TRP A 66 -5.51 10.74 -5.70
CA TRP A 66 -4.27 10.09 -5.28
C TRP A 66 -4.20 8.60 -5.61
N THR A 67 -5.32 8.00 -5.96
CA THR A 67 -5.50 6.56 -6.19
C THR A 67 -5.41 6.13 -7.64
N THR A 68 -5.37 7.05 -8.60
CA THR A 68 -5.48 6.72 -10.02
C THR A 68 -4.33 5.85 -10.55
N GLY A 69 -3.16 5.92 -9.91
CA GLY A 69 -2.01 5.07 -10.23
C GLY A 69 -2.28 3.57 -10.07
N PHE A 70 -3.10 3.19 -9.10
CA PHE A 70 -3.42 1.79 -8.83
C PHE A 70 -4.20 1.14 -9.99
N TRP A 71 -5.13 1.87 -10.61
CA TRP A 71 -5.84 1.35 -11.78
C TRP A 71 -4.89 1.05 -12.94
N THR A 72 -4.00 1.96 -13.25
CA THR A 72 -2.98 1.73 -14.28
C THR A 72 -2.03 0.58 -13.90
N GLY A 73 -1.69 0.48 -12.62
CA GLY A 73 -0.92 -0.67 -12.09
C GLY A 73 -1.62 -2.01 -12.29
N MET A 74 -2.94 -2.06 -12.09
CA MET A 74 -3.73 -3.27 -12.36
C MET A 74 -3.70 -3.66 -13.84
N LEU A 75 -3.72 -2.68 -14.75
CA LEU A 75 -3.56 -2.94 -16.19
C LEU A 75 -2.18 -3.53 -16.52
N TRP A 76 -1.12 -3.03 -15.88
CA TRP A 76 0.22 -3.60 -16.05
C TRP A 76 0.32 -5.02 -15.50
N LEU A 77 -0.26 -5.31 -14.33
CA LEU A 77 -0.31 -6.66 -13.77
C LEU A 77 -1.12 -7.61 -14.68
N ALA A 78 -2.23 -7.14 -15.23
CA ALA A 78 -3.04 -7.90 -16.19
C ALA A 78 -2.25 -8.18 -17.49
N TYR A 79 -1.50 -7.20 -18.00
CA TYR A 79 -0.61 -7.38 -19.15
C TYR A 79 0.49 -8.41 -18.86
N GLU A 80 1.16 -8.33 -17.72
CA GLU A 80 2.21 -9.30 -17.34
C GLU A 80 1.69 -10.74 -17.20
N TYR A 81 0.44 -10.90 -16.78
CA TYR A 81 -0.17 -12.21 -16.64
C TYR A 81 -0.67 -12.78 -17.96
N THR A 82 -1.41 -11.98 -18.73
CA THR A 82 -2.12 -12.43 -19.94
C THR A 82 -1.31 -12.28 -21.23
N GLN A 83 -0.36 -11.36 -21.28
CA GLN A 83 0.34 -10.88 -22.49
C GLN A 83 -0.61 -10.27 -23.55
N ASP A 84 -1.85 -9.90 -23.16
CA ASP A 84 -2.80 -9.25 -24.07
C ASP A 84 -2.51 -7.75 -24.17
N GLU A 85 -2.19 -7.30 -25.38
CA GLU A 85 -1.81 -5.92 -25.70
C GLU A 85 -2.90 -4.89 -25.36
N LYS A 86 -4.16 -5.28 -25.20
CA LYS A 86 -5.24 -4.33 -24.83
C LYS A 86 -4.98 -3.62 -23.51
N TYR A 87 -4.40 -4.32 -22.52
CA TYR A 87 -4.07 -3.74 -21.21
C TYR A 87 -2.93 -2.73 -21.34
N LYS A 88 -1.88 -3.11 -22.07
CA LYS A 88 -0.74 -2.22 -22.33
C LYS A 88 -1.16 -0.97 -23.11
N GLN A 89 -1.99 -1.12 -24.14
CA GLN A 89 -2.49 0.01 -24.93
C GLN A 89 -3.24 1.04 -24.08
N LEU A 90 -4.11 0.59 -23.16
CA LEU A 90 -4.79 1.48 -22.25
C LEU A 90 -3.83 2.09 -21.21
N ALA A 91 -2.94 1.28 -20.65
CA ALA A 91 -1.96 1.75 -19.68
C ALA A 91 -0.98 2.79 -20.30
N ASP A 92 -0.58 2.64 -21.56
CA ASP A 92 0.25 3.62 -22.26
C ASP A 92 -0.48 4.98 -22.43
N LYS A 93 -1.79 4.98 -22.73
CA LYS A 93 -2.60 6.22 -22.73
C LYS A 93 -2.67 6.87 -21.35
N HIS A 94 -2.77 6.06 -20.29
CA HIS A 94 -2.71 6.57 -18.94
C HIS A 94 -1.34 7.17 -18.61
N VAL A 95 -0.23 6.59 -19.10
CA VAL A 95 1.11 7.17 -18.94
C VAL A 95 1.18 8.58 -19.56
N ASP A 96 0.57 8.81 -20.72
CA ASP A 96 0.48 10.14 -21.32
C ASP A 96 -0.31 11.11 -20.40
N SER A 97 -1.42 10.66 -19.82
CA SER A 97 -2.20 11.44 -18.86
C SER A 97 -1.42 11.76 -17.58
N PHE A 98 -0.64 10.80 -17.04
CA PHE A 98 0.21 11.04 -15.88
C PHE A 98 1.37 12.00 -16.17
N LEU A 99 1.97 11.92 -17.35
CA LEU A 99 3.00 12.87 -17.78
C LEU A 99 2.42 14.29 -17.87
N GLU A 100 1.26 14.47 -18.50
CA GLU A 100 0.57 15.76 -18.54
C GLU A 100 0.23 16.27 -17.13
N ARG A 101 -0.27 15.39 -16.25
CA ARG A 101 -0.62 15.70 -14.86
C ARG A 101 0.56 16.29 -14.09
N ILE A 102 1.74 15.67 -14.20
CA ILE A 102 2.93 16.14 -13.46
C ILE A 102 3.54 17.40 -14.09
N GLU A 103 3.58 17.49 -15.42
CA GLU A 103 4.09 18.67 -16.13
C GLU A 103 3.25 19.93 -15.87
N LYS A 104 1.93 19.75 -15.77
CA LYS A 104 0.98 20.85 -15.49
C LYS A 104 0.69 21.07 -14.00
N ASN A 105 1.31 20.32 -13.10
CA ASN A 105 1.07 20.37 -11.64
C ASN A 105 -0.42 20.17 -11.26
N ILE A 106 -1.12 19.27 -11.92
CA ILE A 106 -2.55 18.99 -11.67
C ILE A 106 -2.67 18.04 -10.47
N ALA A 107 -3.18 18.54 -9.34
CA ALA A 107 -3.45 17.75 -8.11
C ALA A 107 -2.27 16.84 -7.70
N VAL A 108 -1.04 17.37 -7.70
CA VAL A 108 0.20 16.66 -7.34
C VAL A 108 0.95 17.31 -6.17
N ASP A 109 0.32 18.26 -5.45
CA ASP A 109 0.94 18.89 -4.29
C ASP A 109 0.66 18.15 -2.99
N HIS A 110 1.08 16.89 -2.93
CA HIS A 110 0.97 15.99 -1.79
C HIS A 110 2.05 14.90 -1.86
N HIS A 111 2.15 14.05 -0.83
CA HIS A 111 3.20 13.04 -0.76
C HIS A 111 2.94 11.74 -1.53
N ASP A 112 1.72 11.53 -2.08
CA ASP A 112 1.32 10.27 -2.70
C ASP A 112 1.89 10.06 -4.12
N MET A 113 3.04 10.64 -4.41
CA MET A 113 3.69 10.51 -5.73
C MET A 113 4.10 9.07 -6.04
N GLY A 114 4.49 8.30 -5.02
CA GLY A 114 4.80 6.89 -5.19
C GLY A 114 3.56 6.07 -5.59
N PHE A 115 2.42 6.28 -4.92
CA PHE A 115 1.16 5.62 -5.27
C PHE A 115 0.67 5.96 -6.69
N LEU A 116 0.93 7.18 -7.14
CA LEU A 116 0.55 7.60 -8.49
C LEU A 116 1.50 7.07 -9.56
N PHE A 117 2.80 7.24 -9.37
CA PHE A 117 3.77 7.09 -10.46
C PHE A 117 4.54 5.78 -10.45
N SER A 118 4.68 5.08 -9.31
CA SER A 118 5.35 3.78 -9.29
C SER A 118 4.54 2.70 -10.02
N PRO A 119 3.26 2.44 -9.69
CA PRO A 119 2.50 1.41 -10.38
C PRO A 119 2.06 1.79 -11.78
N SER A 120 2.13 3.06 -12.17
CA SER A 120 1.75 3.53 -13.51
C SER A 120 2.96 3.75 -14.43
N CYS A 121 3.71 4.79 -14.18
CA CYS A 121 4.78 5.27 -15.08
C CYS A 121 6.09 4.50 -14.92
N VAL A 122 6.52 4.25 -13.67
CA VAL A 122 7.72 3.44 -13.41
C VAL A 122 7.51 2.01 -13.88
N ALA A 123 6.33 1.43 -13.64
CA ALA A 123 5.95 0.12 -14.16
C ALA A 123 6.05 0.06 -15.69
N SER A 124 5.48 1.06 -16.38
CA SER A 124 5.57 1.17 -17.83
C SER A 124 7.01 1.16 -18.32
N TYR A 125 7.89 1.96 -17.70
CA TYR A 125 9.29 2.01 -18.05
C TYR A 125 10.02 0.69 -17.80
N LYS A 126 9.81 0.08 -16.61
CA LYS A 126 10.43 -1.22 -16.25
C LYS A 126 10.01 -2.34 -17.20
N LEU A 127 8.75 -2.36 -17.64
CA LEU A 127 8.19 -3.43 -18.47
C LEU A 127 8.45 -3.26 -19.97
N THR A 128 8.45 -2.02 -20.45
CA THR A 128 8.42 -1.75 -21.90
C THR A 128 9.53 -0.80 -22.40
N GLY A 129 10.30 -0.21 -21.48
CA GLY A 129 11.29 0.82 -21.82
C GLY A 129 10.66 2.17 -22.20
N ASN A 130 9.40 2.42 -21.85
CA ASN A 130 8.66 3.64 -22.20
C ASN A 130 9.33 4.89 -21.62
N LYS A 131 9.94 5.71 -22.48
CA LYS A 131 10.67 6.92 -22.06
C LYS A 131 9.77 8.01 -21.46
N LYS A 132 8.49 8.08 -21.82
CA LYS A 132 7.53 8.99 -21.22
C LYS A 132 7.25 8.58 -19.77
N GLY A 133 7.10 7.28 -19.51
CA GLY A 133 6.96 6.74 -18.16
C GLY A 133 8.19 7.07 -17.29
N ARG A 134 9.40 6.88 -17.83
CA ARG A 134 10.64 7.29 -17.17
C ARG A 134 10.64 8.78 -16.81
N LYS A 135 10.33 9.63 -17.78
CA LYS A 135 10.28 11.09 -17.59
C LYS A 135 9.28 11.47 -16.49
N ALA A 136 8.06 10.94 -16.55
CA ALA A 136 7.02 11.21 -15.57
C ALA A 136 7.41 10.76 -14.15
N GLY A 137 8.03 9.58 -14.00
CA GLY A 137 8.53 9.08 -12.72
C GLY A 137 9.61 9.98 -12.11
N ILE A 138 10.57 10.46 -12.91
CA ILE A 138 11.62 11.39 -12.43
C ILE A 138 11.01 12.73 -12.01
N LEU A 139 10.11 13.31 -12.82
CA LEU A 139 9.41 14.54 -12.46
C LEU A 139 8.57 14.39 -11.17
N ALA A 140 7.96 13.23 -10.97
CA ALA A 140 7.22 12.93 -9.75
C ALA A 140 8.15 12.80 -8.53
N ALA A 141 9.33 12.21 -8.70
CA ALA A 141 10.35 12.17 -7.64
C ALA A 141 10.83 13.60 -7.30
N ASP A 142 11.11 14.45 -8.31
CA ASP A 142 11.46 15.86 -8.08
C ASP A 142 10.32 16.61 -7.35
N LYS A 143 9.06 16.35 -7.71
CA LYS A 143 7.89 16.94 -7.04
C LYS A 143 7.81 16.48 -5.58
N LEU A 144 8.01 15.20 -5.30
CA LEU A 144 8.02 14.66 -3.94
C LEU A 144 9.12 15.30 -3.10
N MET A 145 10.31 15.51 -3.68
CA MET A 145 11.44 16.19 -3.04
C MET A 145 11.10 17.61 -2.58
N THR A 146 10.21 18.33 -3.28
CA THR A 146 9.81 19.70 -2.88
C THR A 146 9.07 19.75 -1.55
N ARG A 147 8.56 18.61 -1.08
CA ARG A 147 7.84 18.50 0.20
C ARG A 147 8.75 18.10 1.37
N TYR A 148 10.04 17.89 1.12
CA TYR A 148 10.98 17.54 2.18
C TYR A 148 11.22 18.70 3.13
N GLN A 149 11.16 18.43 4.43
CA GLN A 149 11.32 19.36 5.53
C GLN A 149 12.66 19.10 6.23
N GLU A 150 13.66 19.92 5.95
CA GLU A 150 15.03 19.69 6.43
C GLU A 150 15.14 19.65 7.96
N LYS A 151 14.43 20.52 8.69
CA LYS A 151 14.46 20.56 10.16
C LYS A 151 13.88 19.28 10.78
N GLY A 152 12.75 18.79 10.24
CA GLY A 152 12.08 17.58 10.73
C GLY A 152 12.60 16.30 10.09
N LYS A 153 13.37 16.40 9.01
CA LYS A 153 13.92 15.28 8.23
C LYS A 153 12.82 14.32 7.73
N PHE A 154 11.73 14.88 7.24
CA PHE A 154 10.62 14.11 6.70
C PHE A 154 9.98 14.80 5.50
N ILE A 155 9.24 14.04 4.67
CA ILE A 155 8.41 14.55 3.59
C ILE A 155 7.04 14.87 4.17
N GLN A 156 6.65 16.15 4.09
CA GLN A 156 5.36 16.61 4.58
C GLN A 156 4.24 16.06 3.71
N ALA A 157 3.18 15.53 4.35
CA ALA A 157 2.09 14.86 3.66
C ALA A 157 1.23 15.82 2.81
N TRP A 158 0.09 16.24 3.31
CA TRP A 158 -0.85 17.14 2.65
C TRP A 158 -0.84 18.54 3.25
N GLY A 159 -1.37 19.50 2.49
CA GLY A 159 -1.58 20.86 2.93
C GLY A 159 -0.38 21.78 2.70
N GLU A 160 -0.54 23.03 3.08
CA GLU A 160 0.46 24.09 2.90
C GLU A 160 1.75 23.77 3.64
N LEU A 161 2.89 23.93 2.94
CA LEU A 161 4.20 23.58 3.47
C LEU A 161 4.61 24.48 4.64
N GLY A 162 5.18 23.84 5.68
CA GLY A 162 5.74 24.54 6.84
C GLY A 162 4.71 25.10 7.82
N THR A 163 3.41 24.99 7.55
CA THR A 163 2.38 25.45 8.49
C THR A 163 2.19 24.45 9.62
N LYS A 164 1.99 24.95 10.85
CA LYS A 164 1.91 24.14 12.08
C LYS A 164 0.90 23.00 11.98
N ASP A 165 -0.27 23.26 11.40
CA ASP A 165 -1.36 22.27 11.31
C ASP A 165 -1.12 21.19 10.24
N ASN A 166 -0.17 21.44 9.34
CA ASN A 166 0.17 20.52 8.25
C ASN A 166 1.59 19.93 8.35
N TYR A 167 2.38 20.35 9.35
CA TYR A 167 3.77 19.90 9.50
C TYR A 167 3.84 18.49 10.10
N ARG A 168 3.44 17.53 9.27
CA ARG A 168 3.26 16.12 9.66
C ARG A 168 3.62 15.16 8.54
N LEU A 169 4.00 13.96 8.92
CA LEU A 169 3.99 12.78 8.07
C LEU A 169 2.70 11.96 8.28
N ILE A 170 2.38 11.13 7.31
CA ILE A 170 1.35 10.08 7.40
C ILE A 170 2.07 8.74 7.18
N VAL A 171 1.63 7.69 7.87
CA VAL A 171 2.31 6.39 7.94
C VAL A 171 2.47 5.69 6.59
N ASP A 172 1.58 5.96 5.61
CA ASP A 172 1.64 5.44 4.24
C ASP A 172 2.78 6.02 3.38
N CYS A 173 3.47 7.06 3.89
CA CYS A 173 4.64 7.63 3.23
C CYS A 173 5.71 6.60 2.85
N LEU A 174 5.79 5.50 3.60
CA LEU A 174 6.76 4.42 3.34
C LEU A 174 6.53 3.68 2.02
N LEU A 175 5.30 3.76 1.45
CA LEU A 175 4.99 3.22 0.13
C LEU A 175 5.25 4.24 -0.99
N ASN A 176 5.51 5.49 -0.64
CA ASN A 176 5.79 6.57 -1.59
C ASN A 176 7.29 6.82 -1.80
N ILE A 177 8.12 6.57 -0.79
CA ILE A 177 9.58 6.76 -0.91
C ILE A 177 10.32 5.78 -1.81
N PRO A 178 9.83 4.57 -2.15
CA PRO A 178 10.46 3.73 -3.16
C PRO A 178 10.66 4.45 -4.51
N LEU A 179 9.77 5.39 -4.87
CA LEU A 179 9.95 6.24 -6.04
C LEU A 179 11.27 7.03 -6.01
N LEU A 180 11.69 7.49 -4.82
CA LEU A 180 12.96 8.21 -4.65
C LEU A 180 14.17 7.27 -4.78
N TYR A 181 14.10 6.06 -4.23
CA TYR A 181 15.15 5.08 -4.43
C TYR A 181 15.32 4.73 -5.90
N TRP A 182 14.21 4.45 -6.60
CA TRP A 182 14.21 4.21 -8.04
C TRP A 182 14.81 5.41 -8.81
N ALA A 183 14.40 6.64 -8.49
CA ALA A 183 14.92 7.83 -9.16
C ALA A 183 16.43 8.00 -8.93
N SER A 184 16.93 7.66 -7.74
CA SER A 184 18.36 7.68 -7.43
C SER A 184 19.14 6.66 -8.28
N GLU A 185 18.63 5.43 -8.39
CA GLU A 185 19.22 4.37 -9.20
C GLU A 185 19.21 4.74 -10.71
N GLU A 186 18.09 5.26 -11.18
CA GLU A 186 17.87 5.58 -12.58
C GLU A 186 18.67 6.79 -13.08
N THR A 187 18.89 7.78 -12.21
CA THR A 187 19.61 9.03 -12.56
C THR A 187 21.07 9.02 -12.12
N GLY A 188 21.45 8.17 -11.18
CA GLY A 188 22.75 8.20 -10.51
C GLY A 188 22.90 9.35 -9.50
N ASP A 189 21.84 10.11 -9.21
CA ASP A 189 21.87 11.23 -8.26
C ASP A 189 21.47 10.75 -6.85
N PRO A 190 22.39 10.78 -5.86
CA PRO A 190 22.11 10.27 -4.51
C PRO A 190 21.13 11.12 -3.71
N LYS A 191 20.83 12.35 -4.14
CA LYS A 191 19.94 13.27 -3.40
C LYS A 191 18.59 12.66 -3.07
N TYR A 192 18.04 11.85 -3.96
CA TYR A 192 16.75 11.21 -3.77
C TYR A 192 16.80 10.15 -2.67
N SER A 193 17.77 9.24 -2.75
CA SER A 193 17.94 8.18 -1.76
C SER A 193 18.35 8.72 -0.38
N GLU A 194 19.13 9.80 -0.31
CA GLU A 194 19.46 10.46 0.96
C GLU A 194 18.23 11.02 1.67
N VAL A 195 17.29 11.62 0.91
CA VAL A 195 16.02 12.10 1.48
C VAL A 195 15.13 10.95 1.88
N ALA A 196 15.04 9.90 1.06
CA ALA A 196 14.29 8.69 1.39
C ALA A 196 14.79 8.04 2.69
N ASP A 197 16.12 7.90 2.83
CA ASP A 197 16.75 7.35 4.04
C ASP A 197 16.43 8.17 5.31
N LYS A 198 16.52 9.50 5.23
CA LYS A 198 16.20 10.40 6.35
C LYS A 198 14.72 10.31 6.71
N HIS A 199 13.86 10.31 5.70
CA HIS A 199 12.41 10.21 5.92
C HIS A 199 12.01 8.86 6.52
N TYR A 200 12.57 7.75 6.01
CA TYR A 200 12.37 6.43 6.59
C TYR A 200 12.74 6.38 8.07
N GLN A 201 13.96 6.83 8.40
CA GLN A 201 14.44 6.85 9.79
C GLN A 201 13.52 7.67 10.70
N THR A 202 13.09 8.85 10.24
CA THR A 202 12.16 9.70 10.99
C THR A 202 10.80 9.02 11.18
N THR A 203 10.31 8.33 10.15
CA THR A 203 9.02 7.63 10.21
C THR A 203 9.08 6.46 11.19
N ILE A 204 10.09 5.58 11.10
CA ILE A 204 10.22 4.44 12.02
C ILE A 204 10.39 4.89 13.48
N ALA A 205 11.14 5.96 13.70
CA ALA A 205 11.38 6.47 15.05
C ALA A 205 10.14 7.10 15.71
N ASN A 206 9.15 7.55 14.92
CA ASN A 206 8.04 8.33 15.44
C ASN A 206 6.65 7.76 15.13
N ALA A 207 6.47 7.03 14.01
CA ALA A 207 5.15 6.50 13.64
C ALA A 207 4.84 5.15 14.31
N ILE A 208 5.82 4.50 14.95
CA ILE A 208 5.64 3.25 15.71
C ILE A 208 5.66 3.59 17.20
N ARG A 209 4.60 3.18 17.91
CA ARG A 209 4.53 3.29 19.38
C ARG A 209 5.36 2.20 20.06
N GLU A 210 5.64 2.36 21.35
CA GLU A 210 6.39 1.37 22.15
C GLU A 210 5.75 -0.02 22.14
N ASP A 211 4.42 -0.11 22.03
CA ASP A 211 3.66 -1.36 21.93
C ASP A 211 3.62 -1.94 20.51
N ALA A 212 4.34 -1.35 19.57
CA ALA A 212 4.40 -1.70 18.16
C ALA A 212 3.14 -1.36 17.33
N SER A 213 2.17 -0.66 17.91
CA SER A 213 1.05 -0.09 17.15
C SER A 213 1.46 1.13 16.34
N SER A 214 0.73 1.43 15.26
CA SER A 214 1.01 2.58 14.42
C SER A 214 0.27 3.85 14.85
N PHE A 215 0.95 5.01 14.79
CA PHE A 215 0.25 6.27 14.62
C PHE A 215 -0.18 6.42 13.16
N HIS A 216 -1.37 6.99 12.92
CA HIS A 216 -1.80 7.33 11.57
C HIS A 216 -1.00 8.53 11.03
N THR A 217 -1.00 9.64 11.77
CA THR A 217 -0.23 10.85 11.46
C THR A 217 0.69 11.19 12.61
N PHE A 218 1.85 11.78 12.30
CA PHE A 218 2.77 12.25 13.33
C PHE A 218 3.24 13.66 13.03
N TYR A 219 3.08 14.56 14.02
CA TYR A 219 3.34 15.99 13.92
C TYR A 219 4.70 16.37 14.47
N PHE A 220 5.30 17.38 13.86
CA PHE A 220 6.55 17.99 14.27
C PHE A 220 6.36 19.49 14.41
N ASP A 221 7.22 20.12 15.18
CA ASP A 221 7.27 21.56 15.33
C ASP A 221 8.00 22.18 14.11
N PRO A 222 7.37 23.11 13.36
CA PRO A 222 7.96 23.63 12.12
C PRO A 222 9.17 24.55 12.35
N GLU A 223 9.34 25.12 13.55
CA GLU A 223 10.47 25.98 13.85
C GLU A 223 11.71 25.18 14.26
N THR A 224 11.50 24.10 15.03
CA THR A 224 12.59 23.31 15.60
C THR A 224 12.79 21.96 14.93
N GLY A 225 11.79 21.44 14.20
CA GLY A 225 11.76 20.08 13.65
C GLY A 225 11.56 18.98 14.69
N LYS A 226 11.33 19.33 15.96
CA LYS A 226 11.18 18.34 17.04
C LYS A 226 9.83 17.61 16.97
N PRO A 227 9.78 16.31 17.37
CA PRO A 227 8.54 15.57 17.51
C PRO A 227 7.56 16.26 18.46
N VAL A 228 6.28 16.31 18.08
CA VAL A 228 5.18 16.86 18.88
C VAL A 228 4.28 15.71 19.36
N GLY A 229 3.89 14.80 18.48
CA GLY A 229 3.05 13.65 18.82
C GLY A 229 2.22 13.13 17.66
N GLY A 230 1.71 11.92 17.84
CA GLY A 230 0.84 11.27 16.86
C GLY A 230 -0.64 11.59 17.10
N ARG A 231 -1.41 11.53 15.99
CA ARG A 231 -2.88 11.65 15.99
C ARG A 231 -3.46 10.75 14.91
N THR A 232 -4.76 10.50 15.00
CA THR A 232 -5.47 9.83 13.92
C THR A 232 -6.36 10.78 13.13
N ARG A 233 -6.69 10.37 11.89
CA ARG A 233 -7.74 10.98 11.06
C ARG A 233 -8.71 9.93 10.53
N GLN A 234 -8.22 8.71 10.30
CA GLN A 234 -9.01 7.61 9.76
C GLN A 234 -9.16 6.46 10.77
N GLY A 235 -8.31 6.35 11.80
CA GLY A 235 -8.46 5.41 12.91
C GLY A 235 -9.55 5.83 13.89
N TYR A 236 -9.90 4.93 14.79
CA TYR A 236 -10.97 5.12 15.76
C TYR A 236 -10.68 6.23 16.78
N ALA A 237 -9.47 6.23 17.34
CA ALA A 237 -9.00 7.21 18.33
C ALA A 237 -7.48 7.45 18.20
N ASP A 238 -6.98 8.53 18.82
CA ASP A 238 -5.54 8.88 18.75
C ASP A 238 -4.63 7.82 19.38
N ASP A 239 -5.16 7.02 20.30
CA ASP A 239 -4.49 5.94 21.01
C ASP A 239 -4.79 4.54 20.43
N SER A 240 -5.69 4.43 19.44
CA SER A 240 -5.92 3.17 18.70
C SER A 240 -4.97 3.01 17.51
N SER A 241 -5.01 1.86 16.84
CA SER A 241 -4.21 1.59 15.65
C SER A 241 -5.12 1.39 14.44
N TRP A 242 -5.17 2.40 13.58
CA TRP A 242 -5.83 2.28 12.28
C TRP A 242 -5.25 1.09 11.51
N ALA A 243 -6.10 0.13 11.16
CA ALA A 243 -5.65 -1.16 10.65
C ALA A 243 -4.82 -1.03 9.36
N ARG A 244 -5.24 -0.19 8.43
CA ARG A 244 -4.51 0.08 7.19
C ARG A 244 -3.17 0.80 7.47
N GLY A 245 -3.11 1.66 8.49
CA GLY A 245 -1.85 2.26 8.94
C GLY A 245 -0.83 1.23 9.40
N GLN A 246 -1.28 0.21 10.13
CA GLN A 246 -0.42 -0.89 10.55
C GLN A 246 0.09 -1.71 9.37
N SER A 247 -0.75 -1.99 8.38
CA SER A 247 -0.32 -2.72 7.18
C SER A 247 0.64 -1.91 6.30
N TRP A 248 0.52 -0.57 6.28
CA TRP A 248 1.49 0.30 5.61
C TRP A 248 2.88 0.19 6.22
N LEU A 249 2.99 0.05 7.57
CA LEU A 249 4.27 -0.21 8.21
C LEU A 249 4.85 -1.58 7.81
N ILE A 250 4.04 -2.64 7.84
CA ILE A 250 4.48 -3.99 7.45
C ILE A 250 5.06 -3.98 6.03
N TYR A 251 4.35 -3.41 5.08
CA TYR A 251 4.81 -3.39 3.70
C TYR A 251 5.93 -2.36 3.48
N GLY A 252 5.82 -1.20 4.08
CA GLY A 252 6.81 -0.13 3.94
C GLY A 252 8.19 -0.50 4.49
N ILE A 253 8.27 -1.21 5.61
CA ILE A 253 9.53 -1.73 6.15
C ILE A 253 10.15 -2.75 5.18
N ALA A 254 9.32 -3.65 4.61
CA ALA A 254 9.78 -4.63 3.64
C ALA A 254 10.29 -3.97 2.34
N LEU A 255 9.60 -2.93 1.85
CA LEU A 255 10.04 -2.15 0.69
C LEU A 255 11.35 -1.42 0.95
N ASN A 256 11.48 -0.77 2.13
CA ASN A 256 12.73 -0.10 2.47
C ASN A 256 13.88 -1.10 2.58
N TYR A 257 13.65 -2.26 3.20
CA TYR A 257 14.67 -3.30 3.32
C TYR A 257 15.18 -3.76 1.96
N ASN A 258 14.31 -3.85 0.95
CA ASN A 258 14.71 -4.20 -0.42
C ASN A 258 15.75 -3.23 -1.01
N PHE A 259 15.67 -1.94 -0.70
CA PHE A 259 16.59 -0.90 -1.21
C PHE A 259 17.76 -0.64 -0.25
N ARG A 260 17.54 -0.71 1.05
CA ARG A 260 18.47 -0.33 2.12
C ARG A 260 18.41 -1.31 3.29
N PRO A 261 18.90 -2.55 3.10
CA PRO A 261 18.82 -3.58 4.12
C PRO A 261 19.58 -3.18 5.40
N LYS A 262 18.90 -3.28 6.54
CA LYS A 262 19.46 -3.08 7.89
C LYS A 262 18.90 -4.15 8.84
N GLU A 263 19.75 -4.78 9.64
CA GLU A 263 19.30 -5.82 10.57
C GLU A 263 18.27 -5.32 11.60
N ASP A 264 18.36 -4.07 12.02
CA ASP A 264 17.39 -3.44 12.94
C ASP A 264 15.96 -3.39 12.37
N ASP A 265 15.83 -3.44 11.03
CA ASP A 265 14.52 -3.47 10.38
C ASP A 265 13.77 -4.77 10.66
N PHE A 266 14.45 -5.89 10.89
CA PHE A 266 13.81 -7.15 11.29
C PHE A 266 13.09 -7.03 12.63
N VAL A 267 13.68 -6.33 13.60
CA VAL A 267 13.05 -6.11 14.91
C VAL A 267 11.79 -5.26 14.77
N SER A 268 11.87 -4.17 14.00
CA SER A 268 10.72 -3.30 13.73
C SER A 268 9.63 -4.04 12.96
N TYR A 269 10.03 -4.82 11.95
CA TYR A 269 9.12 -5.64 11.16
C TYR A 269 8.41 -6.70 12.00
N GLU A 270 9.15 -7.45 12.84
CA GLU A 270 8.59 -8.45 13.75
C GLU A 270 7.58 -7.81 14.70
N ALA A 271 7.94 -6.68 15.31
CA ALA A 271 7.10 -5.99 16.27
C ALA A 271 5.74 -5.60 15.65
N VAL A 272 5.77 -4.89 14.50
CA VAL A 272 4.53 -4.41 13.85
C VAL A 272 3.70 -5.56 13.25
N THR A 273 4.37 -6.63 12.79
CA THR A 273 3.70 -7.80 12.21
C THR A 273 3.02 -8.63 13.30
N ASN A 274 3.70 -8.90 14.43
CA ASN A 274 3.11 -9.63 15.54
C ASN A 274 1.92 -8.86 16.15
N TYR A 275 2.05 -7.53 16.28
CA TYR A 275 0.94 -6.67 16.73
C TYR A 275 -0.29 -6.84 15.82
N PHE A 276 -0.10 -6.79 14.51
CA PHE A 276 -1.16 -6.99 13.52
C PHE A 276 -1.78 -8.39 13.60
N LEU A 277 -0.96 -9.44 13.52
CA LEU A 277 -1.41 -10.82 13.51
C LEU A 277 -2.19 -11.19 14.78
N ASN A 278 -1.79 -10.68 15.95
CA ASN A 278 -2.46 -10.92 17.22
C ASN A 278 -3.86 -10.31 17.31
N ARG A 279 -4.19 -9.35 16.45
CA ARG A 279 -5.48 -8.63 16.43
C ARG A 279 -6.38 -9.01 15.27
N LEU A 280 -5.96 -9.99 14.48
CA LEU A 280 -6.83 -10.52 13.43
C LEU A 280 -7.98 -11.32 14.04
N PRO A 281 -9.23 -11.15 13.55
CA PRO A 281 -10.37 -11.92 13.96
C PRO A 281 -10.32 -13.37 13.42
N LYS A 282 -11.37 -14.15 13.64
CA LYS A 282 -11.39 -15.57 13.25
C LYS A 282 -11.21 -15.81 11.76
N ASP A 283 -11.79 -14.95 10.93
CA ASP A 283 -11.71 -15.00 9.47
C ASP A 283 -10.42 -14.39 8.92
N LEU A 284 -9.51 -13.91 9.77
CA LEU A 284 -8.21 -13.33 9.45
C LEU A 284 -8.25 -12.00 8.69
N ILE A 285 -9.42 -11.39 8.50
CA ILE A 285 -9.56 -10.07 7.88
C ILE A 285 -9.93 -9.05 8.94
N CYS A 286 -9.04 -8.10 9.20
CA CYS A 286 -9.19 -7.16 10.29
C CYS A 286 -10.36 -6.18 10.08
N TYR A 287 -10.82 -5.62 11.20
CA TYR A 287 -11.69 -4.45 11.20
C TYR A 287 -10.91 -3.20 10.78
N TRP A 288 -11.60 -2.12 10.49
CA TRP A 288 -10.98 -0.86 10.03
C TRP A 288 -10.03 -0.21 11.06
N ASP A 289 -10.14 -0.59 12.34
CA ASP A 289 -9.18 -0.28 13.39
C ASP A 289 -8.91 -1.53 14.23
N LEU A 290 -7.67 -1.75 14.66
CA LEU A 290 -7.22 -2.96 15.36
C LEU A 290 -7.66 -3.01 16.83
N ILE A 291 -8.39 -1.99 17.32
CA ILE A 291 -9.04 -2.02 18.63
C ILE A 291 -10.27 -2.94 18.63
N PHE A 292 -10.85 -3.20 17.46
CA PHE A 292 -12.08 -3.98 17.30
C PHE A 292 -11.81 -5.47 17.18
N ASP A 293 -12.77 -6.24 17.67
CA ASP A 293 -12.77 -7.71 17.67
C ASP A 293 -14.11 -8.27 17.15
N ASP A 294 -14.26 -9.61 17.17
CA ASP A 294 -15.46 -10.31 16.68
C ASP A 294 -16.77 -9.95 17.42
N GLN A 295 -16.70 -9.25 18.55
CA GLN A 295 -17.88 -8.78 19.30
C GLN A 295 -18.27 -7.35 18.94
N SER A 296 -17.41 -6.62 18.23
CA SER A 296 -17.52 -5.18 18.01
C SER A 296 -18.53 -4.77 16.94
N GLN A 297 -19.01 -5.68 16.10
CA GLN A 297 -19.97 -5.43 14.98
C GLN A 297 -19.57 -4.25 14.09
N GLN A 298 -18.28 -4.13 13.82
CA GLN A 298 -17.70 -3.08 12.99
C GLN A 298 -17.44 -3.57 11.55
N SER A 299 -17.24 -2.60 10.63
CA SER A 299 -16.87 -2.94 9.24
C SER A 299 -15.46 -3.51 9.15
N ARG A 300 -15.27 -4.47 8.27
CA ARG A 300 -13.94 -4.96 7.88
C ARG A 300 -13.21 -3.92 7.02
N ASP A 301 -11.89 -4.01 6.95
CA ASP A 301 -11.11 -3.34 5.90
C ASP A 301 -10.25 -4.39 5.16
N SER A 302 -10.84 -5.00 4.15
CA SER A 302 -10.19 -6.03 3.33
C SER A 302 -8.91 -5.55 2.66
N SER A 303 -8.81 -4.26 2.33
CA SER A 303 -7.60 -3.67 1.73
C SER A 303 -6.38 -3.80 2.65
N THR A 304 -6.58 -3.71 3.96
CA THR A 304 -5.52 -3.89 4.96
C THR A 304 -4.88 -5.27 4.87
N ALA A 305 -5.70 -6.30 4.71
CA ALA A 305 -5.24 -7.69 4.59
C ALA A 305 -4.39 -7.88 3.31
N ALA A 306 -4.85 -7.35 2.18
CA ALA A 306 -4.12 -7.41 0.91
C ALA A 306 -2.74 -6.74 0.99
N ILE A 307 -2.67 -5.55 1.60
CA ILE A 307 -1.42 -4.80 1.81
C ILE A 307 -0.46 -5.57 2.72
N ALA A 308 -0.96 -6.09 3.85
CA ALA A 308 -0.16 -6.86 4.79
C ALA A 308 0.43 -8.13 4.16
N VAL A 309 -0.36 -8.84 3.32
CA VAL A 309 0.10 -10.01 2.57
C VAL A 309 1.25 -9.65 1.62
N CYS A 310 1.15 -8.55 0.87
CA CYS A 310 2.24 -8.07 -0.01
C CYS A 310 3.52 -7.81 0.80
N GLY A 311 3.40 -7.14 1.95
CA GLY A 311 4.54 -6.84 2.82
C GLY A 311 5.17 -8.09 3.42
N MET A 312 4.36 -9.02 3.94
CA MET A 312 4.85 -10.30 4.47
C MET A 312 5.51 -11.15 3.39
N ASN A 313 4.93 -11.20 2.19
CA ASN A 313 5.51 -11.93 1.08
C ASN A 313 6.88 -11.37 0.66
N LEU A 314 6.99 -10.05 0.60
CA LEU A 314 8.27 -9.41 0.27
C LEU A 314 9.33 -9.66 1.35
N MET A 315 9.01 -9.41 2.62
CA MET A 315 9.98 -9.57 3.72
C MET A 315 10.42 -11.03 3.88
N ASN A 316 9.55 -11.99 3.67
CA ASN A 316 9.88 -13.42 3.75
C ASN A 316 11.03 -13.85 2.81
N LYS A 317 11.25 -13.13 1.70
CA LYS A 317 12.39 -13.36 0.80
C LYS A 317 13.73 -13.04 1.47
N TYR A 318 13.73 -12.14 2.45
CA TYR A 318 14.93 -11.62 3.12
C TYR A 318 15.16 -12.22 4.51
N LEU A 319 14.10 -12.66 5.20
CA LEU A 319 14.23 -13.28 6.51
C LEU A 319 15.12 -14.52 6.42
N PRO A 320 16.15 -14.65 7.27
CA PRO A 320 17.00 -15.83 7.28
C PRO A 320 16.21 -17.07 7.69
N GLU A 321 16.67 -18.26 7.28
CA GLU A 321 16.02 -19.53 7.66
C GLU A 321 16.02 -19.77 9.18
N SER A 322 16.97 -19.17 9.89
CA SER A 322 17.06 -19.22 11.35
C SER A 322 16.07 -18.29 12.07
N PHE A 323 15.33 -17.45 11.32
CA PHE A 323 14.33 -16.58 11.94
C PHE A 323 13.11 -17.40 12.38
N ASP A 324 12.90 -17.49 13.67
CA ASP A 324 11.97 -18.44 14.30
C ASP A 324 10.49 -18.22 13.90
N LYS A 325 10.12 -17.02 13.45
CA LYS A 325 8.76 -16.68 12.99
C LYS A 325 8.56 -16.83 11.48
N LYS A 326 9.62 -17.07 10.69
CA LYS A 326 9.53 -17.13 9.22
C LYS A 326 8.46 -18.10 8.74
N GLN A 327 8.40 -19.29 9.33
CA GLN A 327 7.40 -20.29 8.99
C GLN A 327 5.97 -19.80 9.29
N VAL A 328 5.75 -19.22 10.48
CA VAL A 328 4.43 -18.71 10.86
C VAL A 328 3.98 -17.58 9.93
N TYR A 329 4.88 -16.66 9.58
CA TYR A 329 4.58 -15.59 8.63
C TYR A 329 4.27 -16.12 7.22
N THR A 330 4.95 -17.20 6.80
CA THR A 330 4.63 -17.89 5.55
C THR A 330 3.19 -18.39 5.58
N TYR A 331 2.79 -19.13 6.61
CA TYR A 331 1.42 -19.65 6.71
C TYR A 331 0.39 -18.52 6.89
N ALA A 332 0.71 -17.49 7.67
CA ALA A 332 -0.20 -16.35 7.90
C ALA A 332 -0.56 -15.64 6.58
N GLN A 333 0.42 -15.32 5.73
CA GLN A 333 0.15 -14.67 4.45
C GLN A 333 -0.69 -15.56 3.51
N HIS A 334 -0.47 -16.88 3.52
CA HIS A 334 -1.30 -17.84 2.75
C HIS A 334 -2.73 -17.86 3.27
N SER A 335 -2.93 -18.01 4.57
CA SER A 335 -4.26 -18.09 5.18
C SER A 335 -5.06 -16.79 5.04
N ILE A 336 -4.40 -15.64 5.16
CA ILE A 336 -5.04 -14.33 4.96
C ILE A 336 -5.46 -14.16 3.50
N LEU A 337 -4.58 -14.49 2.54
CA LEU A 337 -4.93 -14.40 1.12
C LEU A 337 -6.03 -15.39 0.76
N GLU A 338 -6.04 -16.60 1.33
CA GLU A 338 -7.10 -17.58 1.15
C GLU A 338 -8.44 -17.05 1.64
N SER A 339 -8.48 -16.43 2.83
CA SER A 339 -9.69 -15.80 3.34
C SER A 339 -10.21 -14.68 2.44
N LEU A 340 -9.32 -13.84 1.88
CA LEU A 340 -9.71 -12.83 0.88
C LEU A 340 -10.34 -13.48 -0.35
N ILE A 341 -9.72 -14.52 -0.90
CA ILE A 341 -10.23 -15.24 -2.09
C ILE A 341 -11.61 -15.84 -1.82
N ASP A 342 -11.78 -16.51 -0.68
CA ASP A 342 -12.97 -17.32 -0.41
C ASP A 342 -14.17 -16.50 0.08
N SER A 343 -13.93 -15.35 0.75
CA SER A 343 -14.99 -14.67 1.50
C SER A 343 -15.14 -13.18 1.18
N TYR A 344 -14.17 -12.57 0.48
CA TYR A 344 -14.17 -11.13 0.21
C TYR A 344 -14.19 -10.79 -1.28
N THR A 345 -14.30 -11.81 -2.14
CA THR A 345 -14.53 -11.66 -3.58
C THR A 345 -15.95 -12.11 -3.91
N GLU A 346 -16.65 -11.32 -4.70
CA GLU A 346 -17.96 -11.68 -5.25
C GLU A 346 -17.84 -11.75 -6.77
N GLN A 347 -18.66 -12.58 -7.40
CA GLN A 347 -18.68 -12.69 -8.85
C GLN A 347 -19.29 -11.43 -9.48
N LEU A 348 -18.84 -11.08 -10.69
CA LEU A 348 -19.39 -9.96 -11.46
C LEU A 348 -20.92 -10.07 -11.65
N SER A 349 -21.45 -11.30 -11.77
CA SER A 349 -22.89 -11.60 -11.84
C SER A 349 -23.67 -11.17 -10.58
N GLN A 350 -23.01 -10.95 -9.47
CA GLN A 350 -23.59 -10.48 -8.21
C GLN A 350 -23.65 -8.95 -8.12
N GLY A 351 -23.18 -8.23 -9.16
CA GLY A 351 -23.30 -6.78 -9.30
C GLY A 351 -22.14 -5.97 -8.75
N THR A 352 -21.06 -6.61 -8.24
CA THR A 352 -19.88 -5.90 -7.78
C THR A 352 -18.78 -5.86 -8.83
N VAL A 353 -18.16 -4.69 -8.99
CA VAL A 353 -17.07 -4.48 -9.96
C VAL A 353 -15.68 -4.41 -9.31
N ALA A 354 -15.60 -4.26 -7.98
CA ALA A 354 -14.35 -4.32 -7.23
C ALA A 354 -13.81 -5.74 -7.16
N LEU A 355 -12.49 -5.91 -7.11
CA LEU A 355 -11.87 -7.22 -6.96
C LEU A 355 -12.14 -7.80 -5.58
N ILE A 356 -12.03 -6.97 -4.53
CA ILE A 356 -12.40 -7.31 -3.16
C ILE A 356 -13.38 -6.29 -2.59
N ASN A 357 -14.28 -6.76 -1.73
CA ASN A 357 -15.32 -5.95 -1.08
C ASN A 357 -15.02 -5.78 0.41
N HIS A 358 -15.91 -5.08 1.11
CA HIS A 358 -15.84 -4.86 2.56
C HIS A 358 -14.58 -4.10 2.98
N GLY A 359 -14.20 -3.08 2.20
CA GLY A 359 -13.19 -2.11 2.58
C GLY A 359 -13.79 -0.90 3.29
N VAL A 360 -12.92 -0.09 3.90
CA VAL A 360 -13.29 1.21 4.50
C VAL A 360 -12.31 2.27 4.04
N TYR A 361 -12.77 3.27 3.28
CA TYR A 361 -11.91 4.40 2.95
C TYR A 361 -11.74 5.30 4.18
N SER A 362 -12.82 5.85 4.71
CA SER A 362 -12.79 6.71 5.89
C SER A 362 -14.09 6.56 6.68
N TRP A 363 -14.00 5.91 7.83
CA TRP A 363 -15.15 5.64 8.69
C TRP A 363 -15.85 6.92 9.16
N HIS A 364 -15.08 7.87 9.70
CA HIS A 364 -15.63 9.10 10.30
C HIS A 364 -16.38 9.99 9.31
N SER A 365 -16.01 9.95 8.04
CA SER A 365 -16.71 10.69 6.97
C SER A 365 -17.80 9.88 6.27
N GLY A 366 -17.97 8.61 6.62
CA GLY A 366 -18.86 7.69 5.91
C GLY A 366 -18.44 7.35 4.48
N LYS A 367 -17.22 7.73 4.08
CA LYS A 367 -16.74 7.53 2.70
C LYS A 367 -16.27 6.10 2.50
N GLY A 368 -16.88 5.39 1.56
CA GLY A 368 -16.48 4.05 1.14
C GLY A 368 -16.46 3.05 2.31
N VAL A 369 -17.46 3.09 3.18
CA VAL A 369 -17.63 2.15 4.29
C VAL A 369 -18.36 0.93 3.76
N ASP A 370 -17.78 -0.25 3.97
CA ASP A 370 -18.29 -1.53 3.48
C ASP A 370 -18.37 -1.61 1.94
N GLU A 371 -17.45 -0.94 1.25
CA GLU A 371 -17.36 -0.83 -0.20
C GLU A 371 -16.03 -1.38 -0.71
N GLY A 372 -15.91 -1.62 -2.02
CA GLY A 372 -14.63 -1.86 -2.66
C GLY A 372 -13.80 -0.57 -2.73
N ASN A 373 -12.48 -0.70 -2.78
CA ASN A 373 -11.58 0.43 -3.00
C ASN A 373 -10.43 0.04 -3.92
N ILE A 374 -10.00 1.00 -4.76
CA ILE A 374 -9.09 0.70 -5.87
C ILE A 374 -7.67 0.30 -5.40
N TRP A 375 -7.22 0.78 -4.24
CA TRP A 375 -5.94 0.32 -3.67
C TRP A 375 -6.05 -1.10 -3.13
N GLY A 376 -7.18 -1.49 -2.53
CA GLY A 376 -7.44 -2.86 -2.12
C GLY A 376 -7.43 -3.82 -3.30
N ASP A 377 -8.08 -3.44 -4.40
CA ASP A 377 -8.08 -4.20 -5.65
C ASP A 377 -6.65 -4.37 -6.20
N TYR A 378 -5.87 -3.29 -6.23
CA TYR A 378 -4.49 -3.34 -6.70
C TYR A 378 -3.62 -4.27 -5.84
N TYR A 379 -3.63 -4.09 -4.51
CA TYR A 379 -2.79 -4.92 -3.64
C TYR A 379 -3.27 -6.36 -3.56
N TYR A 380 -4.56 -6.62 -3.71
CA TYR A 380 -5.06 -7.98 -3.86
C TYR A 380 -4.53 -8.64 -5.14
N LEU A 381 -4.60 -7.96 -6.27
CA LEU A 381 -4.04 -8.49 -7.53
C LEU A 381 -2.52 -8.63 -7.45
N GLU A 382 -1.82 -7.66 -6.85
CA GLU A 382 -0.38 -7.76 -6.61
C GLU A 382 -0.04 -8.97 -5.74
N ALA A 383 -0.79 -9.21 -4.65
CA ALA A 383 -0.61 -10.39 -3.80
C ALA A 383 -0.78 -11.68 -4.60
N LEU A 384 -1.84 -11.79 -5.39
CA LEU A 384 -2.06 -12.96 -6.24
C LEU A 384 -0.89 -13.22 -7.21
N ILE A 385 -0.39 -12.16 -7.87
CA ILE A 385 0.75 -12.27 -8.80
C ILE A 385 2.03 -12.70 -8.06
N ARG A 386 2.27 -12.20 -6.84
CA ARG A 386 3.41 -12.61 -5.99
C ARG A 386 3.36 -14.11 -5.60
N PHE A 387 2.17 -14.67 -5.44
CA PHE A 387 1.99 -16.09 -5.15
C PHE A 387 2.01 -16.96 -6.41
N TYR A 388 1.66 -16.39 -7.55
CA TYR A 388 1.69 -17.10 -8.84
C TYR A 388 3.09 -17.26 -9.41
N LYS A 389 3.93 -16.20 -9.32
CA LYS A 389 5.30 -16.17 -9.89
C LYS A 389 6.27 -15.37 -9.01
N ASP A 390 7.55 -15.58 -9.18
CA ASP A 390 8.56 -14.65 -8.65
C ASP A 390 8.47 -13.34 -9.43
N TRP A 391 7.81 -12.36 -8.80
CA TRP A 391 7.45 -11.10 -9.43
C TRP A 391 8.46 -9.99 -9.09
N LYS A 392 8.87 -9.25 -10.12
CA LYS A 392 9.68 -8.03 -9.99
C LYS A 392 8.75 -6.84 -9.77
N MET A 393 8.76 -6.30 -8.57
CA MET A 393 7.84 -5.22 -8.18
C MET A 393 8.07 -3.91 -8.94
N TYR A 394 7.02 -3.11 -9.01
CA TYR A 394 7.05 -1.81 -9.66
C TYR A 394 7.66 -0.71 -8.78
N PHE A 395 7.56 -0.84 -7.46
CA PHE A 395 8.12 0.07 -6.46
C PHE A 395 9.63 0.04 -6.41
#